data_57448d693f1119782743918f9f4bd4a6
#
_entry.id   57448d693f1119782743918f9f4bd4a6
#
_cell.length_a   1.000
_cell.length_b   1.000
_cell.length_c   1.000
_cell.angle_alpha   90.00
_cell.angle_beta   90.00
_cell.angle_gamma   90.00
#
_symmetry.space_group_name_H-M   'P 1'
#
loop_
_entity.id
_entity.type
_entity.pdbx_description
1 polymer ?
#
loop_
_entity_poly.entity_id
_entity_poly.type
_entity_poly.pdbx_seq_one_letter_code
_entity_poly.pdbx_strand_id
1 'polypeptide(L)' 'MKYKYSLRIHSVESTDELESIMNEYGSKGIRVIKADFLDSKIIKGRQQARYTLYLEEKIKK' A
#
# COMPACT_ATOMS: atom_id res chain seq x y z
N MET A 1 -8.96 0.36 23.18
CA MET A 1 -8.91 0.79 21.81
C MET A 1 -8.26 -0.31 20.96
N LYS A 2 -8.89 -0.68 19.88
CA LYS A 2 -8.41 -1.81 19.09
C LYS A 2 -8.02 -1.37 17.68
N TYR A 3 -7.11 -2.14 17.10
CA TYR A 3 -6.66 -1.90 15.73
C TYR A 3 -6.81 -3.17 14.93
N LYS A 4 -7.08 -3.00 13.66
CA LYS A 4 -7.13 -4.09 12.71
C LYS A 4 -5.94 -3.95 11.77
N TYR A 5 -5.25 -5.05 11.54
CA TYR A 5 -4.08 -5.06 10.65
C TYR A 5 -4.37 -5.89 9.42
N SER A 6 -3.88 -5.44 8.30
CA SER A 6 -4.07 -6.16 7.05
C SER A 6 -2.88 -5.92 6.13
N LEU A 7 -2.76 -6.78 5.13
CA LEU A 7 -1.71 -6.69 4.13
C LEU A 7 -2.35 -6.54 2.77
N ARG A 8 -1.75 -5.69 1.93
CA ARG A 8 -2.20 -5.52 0.56
C ARG A 8 -0.98 -5.43 -0.34
N ILE A 9 -1.09 -6.01 -1.53
CA ILE A 9 -0.02 -5.96 -2.52
C ILE A 9 -0.48 -5.02 -3.62
N HIS A 10 0.37 -4.06 -3.95
CA HIS A 10 0.10 -3.08 -5.00
C HIS A 10 1.21 -3.06 -6.00
N SER A 11 0.86 -2.95 -7.28
CA SER A 11 1.81 -2.77 -8.37
C SER A 11 1.80 -1.30 -8.76
N VAL A 12 2.99 -0.70 -8.83
CA VAL A 12 3.09 0.71 -9.18
C VAL A 12 4.22 0.90 -10.20
N GLU A 13 4.11 1.95 -10.99
CA GLU A 13 5.12 2.28 -11.99
C GLU A 13 6.11 3.33 -11.49
N SER A 14 5.77 4.03 -10.42
CA SER A 14 6.62 5.08 -9.86
C SER A 14 6.36 5.25 -8.38
N THR A 15 7.28 5.95 -7.72
CA THR A 15 7.09 6.25 -6.30
C THR A 15 5.95 7.23 -6.10
N ASP A 16 5.69 8.10 -7.09
CA ASP A 16 4.56 9.03 -6.99
C ASP A 16 3.25 8.27 -6.92
N GLU A 17 3.14 7.20 -7.69
CA GLU A 17 1.94 6.39 -7.68
C GLU A 17 1.77 5.69 -6.33
N LEU A 18 2.88 5.19 -5.77
CA LEU A 18 2.83 4.57 -4.45
C LEU A 18 2.40 5.58 -3.39
N GLU A 19 2.94 6.78 -3.47
CA GLU A 19 2.58 7.84 -2.52
C GLU A 19 1.09 8.17 -2.61
N SER A 20 0.53 8.20 -3.83
CA SER A 20 -0.89 8.45 -4.01
C SER A 20 -1.73 7.36 -3.34
N ILE A 21 -1.30 6.11 -3.48
CA ILE A 21 -2.01 4.99 -2.85
C ILE A 21 -1.99 5.15 -1.34
N MET A 22 -0.83 5.49 -0.78
CA MET A 22 -0.71 5.65 0.67
C MET A 22 -1.58 6.80 1.17
N ASN A 23 -1.64 7.90 0.41
CA ASN A 23 -2.46 9.04 0.78
C ASN A 23 -3.96 8.69 0.72
N GLU A 24 -4.32 7.86 -0.24
CA GLU A 24 -5.71 7.44 -0.34
C GLU A 24 -6.11 6.61 0.86
N TYR A 25 -5.24 5.70 1.31
CA TYR A 25 -5.51 4.94 2.53
C TYR A 25 -5.65 5.88 3.72
N GLY A 26 -4.75 6.87 3.82
CA GLY A 26 -4.80 7.82 4.92
C GLY A 26 -6.11 8.60 4.95
N SER A 27 -6.64 8.95 3.79
CA SER A 27 -7.91 9.68 3.72
C SER A 27 -9.08 8.84 4.22
N LYS A 28 -8.93 7.53 4.25
CA LYS A 28 -9.96 6.62 4.77
C LYS A 28 -9.72 6.24 6.22
N GLY A 29 -8.72 6.85 6.86
CA GLY A 29 -8.41 6.54 8.24
C GLY A 29 -7.56 5.30 8.41
N ILE A 30 -6.94 4.84 7.34
CA ILE A 30 -6.07 3.67 7.38
C ILE A 30 -4.62 4.13 7.30
N ARG A 31 -3.80 3.66 8.24
CA ARG A 31 -2.41 4.04 8.31
C ARG A 31 -1.54 2.99 7.65
N VAL A 32 -0.66 3.42 6.76
CA VAL A 32 0.34 2.52 6.17
C VAL A 32 1.56 2.59 7.06
N ILE A 33 1.83 1.52 7.81
CA ILE A 33 2.93 1.52 8.76
C ILE A 33 4.23 1.02 8.15
N LYS A 34 4.14 0.33 7.02
CA LYS A 34 5.35 -0.17 6.37
C LYS A 34 5.02 -0.52 4.92
N ALA A 35 5.99 -0.31 4.05
CA ALA A 35 5.88 -0.70 2.65
C ALA A 35 7.15 -1.47 2.29
N ASP A 36 7.00 -2.75 1.95
CA ASP A 36 8.12 -3.60 1.58
C ASP A 36 8.14 -3.84 0.10
N PHE A 37 9.30 -3.67 -0.52
CA PHE A 37 9.48 -4.03 -1.92
C PHE A 37 9.39 -5.56 -2.04
N LEU A 38 8.53 -6.03 -2.92
CA LEU A 38 8.35 -7.45 -3.13
C LEU A 38 9.12 -7.95 -4.35
N ASP A 39 8.82 -7.40 -5.50
CA ASP A 39 9.53 -7.74 -6.74
C ASP A 39 9.14 -6.71 -7.80
N SER A 40 9.69 -6.89 -9.01
CA SER A 40 9.24 -6.09 -10.12
C SER A 40 8.96 -7.01 -11.30
N LYS A 41 7.99 -6.61 -12.11
CA LYS A 41 7.55 -7.38 -13.27
C LYS A 41 7.31 -6.46 -14.44
N ILE A 42 7.37 -7.02 -15.63
CA ILE A 42 7.01 -6.30 -16.84
C ILE A 42 5.60 -6.76 -17.21
N ILE A 43 4.66 -5.80 -17.20
CA ILE A 43 3.27 -6.07 -17.53
C ILE A 43 2.90 -5.18 -18.71
N LYS A 44 2.51 -5.81 -19.81
CA LYS A 44 2.13 -5.10 -21.04
C LYS A 44 3.23 -4.12 -21.48
N GLY A 45 4.48 -4.56 -21.39
CA GLY A 45 5.60 -3.74 -21.83
C GLY A 45 6.04 -2.68 -20.86
N ARG A 46 5.43 -2.59 -19.67
CA ARG A 46 5.77 -1.60 -18.66
C ARG A 46 6.32 -2.30 -17.43
N GLN A 47 7.40 -1.75 -16.90
CA GLN A 47 7.99 -2.28 -15.70
C GLN A 47 7.23 -1.75 -14.49
N GLN A 48 6.81 -2.68 -13.63
CA GLN A 48 6.06 -2.32 -12.43
C GLN A 48 6.73 -2.96 -11.22
N ALA A 49 6.83 -2.20 -10.16
CA ALA A 49 7.32 -2.69 -8.87
C ALA A 49 6.12 -3.05 -8.01
N ARG A 50 6.22 -4.19 -7.33
CA ARG A 50 5.16 -4.60 -6.41
C ARG A 50 5.64 -4.40 -4.98
N TYR A 51 4.74 -3.87 -4.17
CA TYR A 51 5.01 -3.62 -2.75
C TYR A 51 3.94 -4.26 -1.89
N THR A 52 4.37 -4.77 -0.74
CA THR A 52 3.45 -5.21 0.29
C THR A 52 3.26 -4.07 1.27
N LEU A 53 2.03 -3.64 1.43
CA LEU A 53 1.72 -2.56 2.37
C LEU A 53 1.12 -3.15 3.63
N TYR A 54 1.67 -2.74 4.76
CA TYR A 54 1.19 -3.16 6.07
C TYR A 54 0.27 -2.06 6.58
N LEU A 55 -0.99 -2.39 6.77
CA LEU A 55 -2.02 -1.41 7.07
C LEU A 55 -2.52 -1.57 8.50
N GLU A 56 -2.80 -0.44 9.11
CA GLU A 56 -3.35 -0.40 10.47
C GLU A 56 -4.60 0.48 10.43
N GLU A 57 -5.68 -0.07 10.91
CA GLU A 57 -6.95 0.65 10.94
C GLU A 57 -7.51 0.63 12.34
N LYS A 58 -7.91 1.79 12.83
CA LYS A 58 -8.51 1.90 14.15
C LYS A 58 -9.97 1.42 14.07
N ILE A 59 -10.30 0.48 14.94
CA ILE A 59 -11.65 -0.07 14.96
C ILE A 59 -12.50 0.81 15.87
N LYS A 60 -13.58 1.32 15.30
CA LYS A 60 -14.54 2.11 16.05
C LYS A 60 -15.65 1.23 16.57
N LYS A 61 -16.07 1.52 17.75
CA LYS A 61 -17.16 0.79 18.34
C LYS A 61 -18.25 1.74 18.78
#